data_e9db4c480e216ebcac76a41b03c8f33c
#
_entry.id   e9db4c480e216ebcac76a41b03c8f33c
#
_cell.length_a   1.000
_cell.length_b   1.000
_cell.length_c   1.000
_cell.angle_alpha   90.00
_cell.angle_beta   90.00
_cell.angle_gamma   90.00
#
_symmetry.space_group_name_H-M   'P 1'
#
loop_
_entity.id
_entity.type
_entity.pdbx_description
1 polymer ?
#
loop_
_entity_poly.entity_id
_entity_poly.type
_entity_poly.pdbx_seq_one_letter_code
_entity_poly.pdbx_strand_id
1 'polypeptide(L)'
;MTEISITIEETARKAAGLILPVLFATGIPFFVLHGFHPFMEWMWGEVFLFIGLLIIGIPLHELLHALIFGAFARGGYKSVKFGLDRFTYTPYCHCTRPIRVRWYRLGAVLPLFVLGAFPFAMSLFNGSFGWWLFGYFYIIAAGGDLVALKMLKELTGHRKVLDHPEKMGFYVLD
;
A
#
# COMPACT_ATOMS: atom_id res chain seq x y z
N MET A 1 -21.21 17.29 6.36
CA MET A 1 -20.53 16.04 5.98
C MET A 1 -20.44 15.96 4.48
N THR A 2 -19.26 15.91 3.90
CA THR A 2 -19.02 15.91 2.44
C THR A 2 -18.45 14.56 2.03
N GLU A 3 -19.00 13.93 0.98
CA GLU A 3 -18.47 12.69 0.41
C GLU A 3 -17.40 13.01 -0.63
N ILE A 4 -16.27 12.30 -0.54
CA ILE A 4 -15.20 12.27 -1.55
C ILE A 4 -14.96 10.82 -1.88
N SER A 5 -15.44 10.36 -3.03
CA SER A 5 -15.34 8.94 -3.42
C SER A 5 -15.13 8.77 -4.93
N ILE A 6 -14.54 7.63 -5.28
CA ILE A 6 -14.42 7.13 -6.65
C ILE A 6 -14.80 5.65 -6.67
N THR A 7 -15.06 5.12 -7.85
CA THR A 7 -15.38 3.68 -8.00
C THR A 7 -14.14 2.81 -7.78
N ILE A 8 -14.35 1.55 -7.41
CA ILE A 8 -13.27 0.56 -7.28
C ILE A 8 -12.56 0.37 -8.62
N GLU A 9 -13.31 0.36 -9.74
CA GLU A 9 -12.75 0.26 -11.09
C GLU A 9 -11.84 1.45 -11.43
N GLU A 10 -12.25 2.67 -11.10
CA GLU A 10 -11.42 3.87 -11.30
C GLU A 10 -10.17 3.83 -10.44
N THR A 11 -10.28 3.34 -9.21
CA THR A 11 -9.13 3.14 -8.32
C THR A 11 -8.14 2.15 -8.91
N ALA A 12 -8.63 0.99 -9.37
CA ALA A 12 -7.80 -0.04 -10.00
C ALA A 12 -7.09 0.49 -11.26
N ARG A 13 -7.80 1.25 -12.10
CA ARG A 13 -7.21 1.88 -13.29
C ARG A 13 -6.12 2.88 -12.94
N LYS A 14 -6.33 3.72 -11.92
CA LYS A 14 -5.32 4.67 -11.45
C LYS A 14 -4.10 3.97 -10.85
N ALA A 15 -4.32 2.91 -10.05
CA ALA A 15 -3.24 2.10 -9.50
C ALA A 15 -2.45 1.37 -10.60
N ALA A 16 -3.14 0.78 -11.59
CA ALA A 16 -2.50 0.14 -12.73
C ALA A 16 -1.62 1.11 -13.55
N GLY A 17 -1.99 2.37 -13.62
CA GLY A 17 -1.17 3.41 -14.26
C GLY A 17 0.19 3.66 -13.58
N LEU A 18 0.39 3.16 -12.35
CA LEU A 18 1.67 3.26 -11.63
C LEU A 18 2.65 2.13 -11.99
N ILE A 19 2.20 1.04 -12.63
CA ILE A 19 3.03 -0.15 -12.90
C ILE A 19 4.30 0.21 -13.66
N LEU A 20 4.18 0.85 -14.82
CA LEU A 20 5.33 1.23 -15.63
C LEU A 20 6.19 2.33 -15.01
N PRO A 21 5.62 3.46 -14.49
CA PRO A 21 6.43 4.45 -13.79
C PRO A 21 7.24 3.88 -12.63
N VAL A 22 6.64 3.02 -11.81
CA VAL A 22 7.34 2.39 -10.68
C VAL A 22 8.39 1.40 -11.16
N LEU A 23 8.10 0.61 -12.22
CA LEU A 23 9.08 -0.29 -12.83
C LEU A 23 10.34 0.46 -13.27
N PHE A 24 10.16 1.58 -13.98
CA PHE A 24 11.30 2.38 -14.43
C PHE A 24 11.99 3.10 -13.26
N ALA A 25 11.23 3.68 -12.32
CA ALA A 25 11.77 4.39 -11.18
C ALA A 25 12.60 3.50 -10.24
N THR A 26 12.24 2.22 -10.11
CA THR A 26 12.96 1.26 -9.27
C THR A 26 13.96 0.41 -10.07
N GLY A 27 13.60 0.00 -11.28
CA GLY A 27 14.41 -0.87 -12.13
C GLY A 27 15.65 -0.17 -12.67
N ILE A 28 15.51 1.05 -13.19
CA ILE A 28 16.66 1.78 -13.73
C ILE A 28 17.78 1.92 -12.69
N PRO A 29 17.55 2.46 -11.46
CA PRO A 29 18.62 2.54 -10.47
C PRO A 29 19.22 1.18 -10.10
N PHE A 30 18.38 0.16 -9.94
CA PHE A 30 18.83 -1.18 -9.59
C PHE A 30 19.76 -1.77 -10.67
N PHE A 31 19.32 -1.78 -11.93
CA PHE A 31 20.10 -2.37 -13.03
C PHE A 31 21.30 -1.52 -13.45
N VAL A 32 21.28 -0.21 -13.23
CA VAL A 32 22.45 0.65 -13.42
C VAL A 32 23.54 0.33 -12.40
N LEU A 33 23.16 0.06 -11.15
CA LEU A 33 24.13 -0.24 -10.08
C LEU A 33 24.65 -1.68 -10.14
N HIS A 34 23.82 -2.66 -10.46
CA HIS A 34 24.14 -4.08 -10.30
C HIS A 34 24.17 -4.87 -11.61
N GLY A 35 23.77 -4.27 -12.75
CA GLY A 35 23.63 -4.96 -14.02
C GLY A 35 22.52 -6.02 -14.00
N PHE A 36 22.56 -6.93 -14.98
CA PHE A 36 21.56 -8.04 -15.08
C PHE A 36 22.00 -9.33 -14.38
N HIS A 37 23.21 -9.37 -13.83
CA HIS A 37 23.76 -10.55 -13.17
C HIS A 37 22.87 -11.09 -12.02
N PRO A 38 22.36 -10.27 -11.08
CA PRO A 38 21.52 -10.74 -9.99
C PRO A 38 20.21 -11.39 -10.47
N PHE A 39 19.67 -10.97 -11.60
CA PHE A 39 18.50 -11.58 -12.22
C PHE A 39 18.84 -12.95 -12.82
N MET A 40 19.99 -13.08 -13.48
CA MET A 40 20.43 -14.32 -14.12
C MET A 40 20.79 -15.43 -13.11
N GLU A 41 21.24 -15.04 -11.92
CA GLU A 41 21.61 -15.95 -10.84
C GLU A 41 20.45 -16.33 -9.92
N TRP A 42 19.28 -15.74 -10.10
CA TRP A 42 18.14 -15.97 -9.24
C TRP A 42 17.62 -17.42 -9.37
N MET A 43 17.87 -18.21 -8.33
CA MET A 43 17.63 -19.65 -8.33
C MET A 43 16.19 -20.02 -7.91
N TRP A 44 15.75 -21.23 -8.29
CA TRP A 44 14.41 -21.74 -7.98
C TRP A 44 14.07 -21.71 -6.47
N GLY A 45 15.04 -21.97 -5.59
CA GLY A 45 14.83 -21.87 -4.14
C GLY A 45 14.45 -20.48 -3.68
N GLU A 46 15.05 -19.44 -4.26
CA GLU A 46 14.73 -18.04 -3.97
C GLU A 46 13.35 -17.64 -4.52
N VAL A 47 12.94 -18.23 -5.66
CA VAL A 47 11.59 -18.02 -6.22
C VAL A 47 10.51 -18.51 -5.26
N PHE A 48 10.66 -19.72 -4.68
CA PHE A 48 9.69 -20.22 -3.71
C PHE A 48 9.64 -19.38 -2.43
N LEU A 49 10.80 -18.99 -1.92
CA LEU A 49 10.89 -18.09 -0.78
C LEU A 49 10.19 -16.75 -1.08
N PHE A 50 10.47 -16.18 -2.24
CA PHE A 50 9.85 -14.92 -2.69
C PHE A 50 8.32 -15.02 -2.76
N ILE A 51 7.77 -16.10 -3.36
CA ILE A 51 6.33 -16.34 -3.42
C ILE A 51 5.75 -16.45 -2.00
N GLY A 52 6.40 -17.18 -1.11
CA GLY A 52 5.99 -17.28 0.30
C GLY A 52 5.94 -15.93 1.00
N LEU A 53 6.97 -15.10 0.80
CA LEU A 53 7.04 -13.74 1.36
C LEU A 53 5.97 -12.82 0.77
N LEU A 54 5.66 -12.92 -0.54
CA LEU A 54 4.56 -12.17 -1.15
C LEU A 54 3.21 -12.55 -0.50
N ILE A 55 2.95 -13.84 -0.33
CA ILE A 55 1.69 -14.30 0.28
C ILE A 55 1.56 -13.81 1.73
N ILE A 56 2.63 -13.87 2.52
CA ILE A 56 2.67 -13.39 3.91
C ILE A 56 2.55 -11.87 3.96
N GLY A 57 3.16 -11.17 3.03
CA GLY A 57 3.12 -9.72 2.97
C GLY A 57 1.73 -9.13 2.71
N ILE A 58 0.81 -9.88 2.07
CA ILE A 58 -0.58 -9.43 1.85
C ILE A 58 -1.30 -9.15 3.19
N PRO A 59 -1.45 -10.12 4.10
CA PRO A 59 -2.06 -9.83 5.41
C PRO A 59 -1.23 -8.84 6.24
N LEU A 60 0.09 -8.83 6.10
CA LEU A 60 0.95 -7.87 6.79
C LEU A 60 0.68 -6.44 6.33
N HIS A 61 0.40 -6.22 5.04
CA HIS A 61 -0.01 -4.92 4.50
C HIS A 61 -1.24 -4.38 5.24
N GLU A 62 -2.30 -5.19 5.34
CA GLU A 62 -3.52 -4.82 6.04
C GLU A 62 -3.31 -4.63 7.56
N LEU A 63 -2.43 -5.42 8.17
CA LEU A 63 -2.07 -5.26 9.58
C LEU A 63 -1.34 -3.94 9.86
N LEU A 64 -0.52 -3.45 8.92
CA LEU A 64 0.14 -2.16 9.05
C LEU A 64 -0.86 -0.99 9.03
N HIS A 65 -1.90 -1.05 8.19
CA HIS A 65 -3.03 -0.11 8.26
C HIS A 65 -3.73 -0.20 9.61
N ALA A 66 -4.07 -1.42 10.03
CA ALA A 66 -4.77 -1.68 11.29
C ALA A 66 -4.02 -1.16 12.50
N LEU A 67 -2.69 -1.24 12.51
CA LEU A 67 -1.84 -0.73 13.58
C LEU A 67 -2.09 0.76 13.84
N ILE A 68 -2.10 1.56 12.77
CA ILE A 68 -2.31 3.01 12.89
C ILE A 68 -3.79 3.34 13.14
N PHE A 69 -4.69 2.70 12.39
CA PHE A 69 -6.12 2.95 12.56
C PHE A 69 -6.60 2.55 13.96
N GLY A 70 -6.17 1.40 14.47
CA GLY A 70 -6.48 0.94 15.81
C GLY A 70 -5.89 1.82 16.91
N ALA A 71 -4.70 2.37 16.70
CA ALA A 71 -4.06 3.25 17.69
C ALA A 71 -4.73 4.64 17.77
N PHE A 72 -5.25 5.17 16.66
CA PHE A 72 -5.64 6.59 16.57
C PHE A 72 -7.12 6.85 16.23
N ALA A 73 -7.87 5.85 15.77
CA ALA A 73 -9.30 5.99 15.56
C ALA A 73 -10.09 5.97 16.87
N ARG A 74 -11.23 6.67 16.88
CA ARG A 74 -12.12 6.64 18.03
C ARG A 74 -12.73 5.24 18.19
N GLY A 75 -12.40 4.58 19.29
CA GLY A 75 -12.83 3.19 19.58
C GLY A 75 -11.71 2.17 19.51
N GLY A 76 -10.49 2.60 19.18
CA GLY A 76 -9.31 1.72 19.18
C GLY A 76 -9.41 0.62 18.13
N TYR A 77 -8.81 -0.52 18.39
CA TYR A 77 -8.80 -1.67 17.46
C TYR A 77 -10.19 -2.25 17.16
N LYS A 78 -11.20 -1.97 18.00
CA LYS A 78 -12.61 -2.33 17.73
C LYS A 78 -13.21 -1.57 16.54
N SER A 79 -12.57 -0.48 16.11
CA SER A 79 -12.98 0.28 14.94
C SER A 79 -12.41 -0.24 13.63
N VAL A 80 -11.51 -1.22 13.68
CA VAL A 80 -10.87 -1.81 12.50
C VAL A 80 -11.63 -3.07 12.09
N LYS A 81 -11.93 -3.19 10.82
CA LYS A 81 -12.51 -4.40 10.20
C LYS A 81 -11.67 -4.81 9.00
N PHE A 82 -11.38 -6.10 8.93
CA PHE A 82 -10.77 -6.71 7.75
C PHE A 82 -11.84 -7.34 6.87
N GLY A 83 -11.63 -7.32 5.58
CA GLY A 83 -12.50 -7.95 4.62
C GLY A 83 -11.77 -8.35 3.35
N LEU A 84 -12.51 -8.99 2.44
CA LEU A 84 -12.05 -9.33 1.11
C LEU A 84 -13.10 -8.78 0.12
N ASP A 85 -12.66 -7.95 -0.81
CA ASP A 85 -13.52 -7.51 -1.90
C ASP A 85 -13.85 -8.70 -2.79
N ARG A 86 -15.16 -8.93 -3.06
CA ARG A 86 -15.64 -10.11 -3.78
C ARG A 86 -15.40 -10.06 -5.28
N PHE A 87 -15.16 -8.88 -5.83
CA PHE A 87 -14.96 -8.72 -7.28
C PHE A 87 -13.47 -8.75 -7.64
N THR A 88 -12.64 -8.11 -6.83
CA THR A 88 -11.20 -8.02 -7.08
C THR A 88 -10.38 -9.03 -6.29
N TYR A 89 -11.00 -9.74 -5.33
CA TYR A 89 -10.33 -10.62 -4.37
C TYR A 89 -9.20 -9.93 -3.61
N THR A 90 -9.32 -8.60 -3.44
CA THR A 90 -8.32 -7.79 -2.74
C THR A 90 -8.70 -7.72 -1.27
N PRO A 91 -7.80 -8.09 -0.35
CA PRO A 91 -7.98 -7.82 1.07
C PRO A 91 -8.05 -6.32 1.32
N TYR A 92 -8.76 -5.93 2.36
CA TYR A 92 -8.81 -4.53 2.79
C TYR A 92 -8.91 -4.42 4.31
N CYS A 93 -8.40 -3.31 4.82
CA CYS A 93 -8.55 -2.86 6.20
C CYS A 93 -9.42 -1.60 6.22
N HIS A 94 -10.58 -1.67 6.88
CA HIS A 94 -11.57 -0.60 6.94
C HIS A 94 -11.65 0.01 8.34
N CYS A 95 -11.58 1.35 8.41
CA CYS A 95 -11.73 2.10 9.65
C CYS A 95 -13.19 2.55 9.83
N THR A 96 -13.95 1.84 10.67
CA THR A 96 -15.40 2.09 10.86
C THR A 96 -15.74 3.27 11.76
N ARG A 97 -14.74 4.02 12.24
CA ARG A 97 -14.92 5.18 13.12
C ARG A 97 -14.08 6.36 12.63
N PRO A 98 -14.52 7.59 12.91
CA PRO A 98 -13.78 8.77 12.47
C PRO A 98 -12.35 8.80 12.99
N ILE A 99 -11.42 9.10 12.09
CA ILE A 99 -10.01 9.28 12.36
C ILE A 99 -9.52 10.62 11.81
N ARG A 100 -8.52 11.25 12.42
CA ARG A 100 -7.94 12.49 11.88
C ARG A 100 -7.16 12.19 10.60
N VAL A 101 -7.26 13.07 9.60
CA VAL A 101 -6.60 12.94 8.29
C VAL A 101 -5.11 12.67 8.40
N ARG A 102 -4.40 13.30 9.35
CA ARG A 102 -2.96 13.05 9.57
C ARG A 102 -2.64 11.60 9.91
N TRP A 103 -3.47 10.97 10.74
CA TRP A 103 -3.28 9.58 11.14
C TRP A 103 -3.73 8.61 10.05
N TYR A 104 -4.79 8.98 9.32
CA TYR A 104 -5.19 8.21 8.14
C TYR A 104 -4.07 8.18 7.10
N ARG A 105 -3.47 9.35 6.78
CA ARG A 105 -2.33 9.42 5.87
C ARG A 105 -1.15 8.58 6.34
N LEU A 106 -0.84 8.62 7.64
CA LEU A 106 0.24 7.78 8.21
C LEU A 106 -0.07 6.30 8.03
N GLY A 107 -1.32 5.87 8.32
CA GLY A 107 -1.76 4.50 8.09
C GLY A 107 -1.64 4.09 6.63
N ALA A 108 -2.09 4.92 5.69
CA ALA A 108 -2.02 4.65 4.26
C ALA A 108 -0.58 4.58 3.70
N VAL A 109 0.35 5.36 4.29
CA VAL A 109 1.76 5.39 3.84
C VAL A 109 2.58 4.24 4.44
N LEU A 110 2.23 3.74 5.62
CA LEU A 110 3.06 2.79 6.36
C LEU A 110 3.38 1.49 5.59
N PRO A 111 2.42 0.81 4.94
CA PRO A 111 2.73 -0.38 4.13
C PRO A 111 3.65 -0.07 2.95
N LEU A 112 3.44 1.06 2.27
CA LEU A 112 4.30 1.51 1.19
C LEU A 112 5.77 1.64 1.64
N PHE A 113 6.00 2.19 2.85
CA PHE A 113 7.36 2.32 3.38
C PHE A 113 7.93 0.98 3.82
N VAL A 114 7.20 0.20 4.61
CA VAL A 114 7.72 -1.02 5.25
C VAL A 114 7.90 -2.15 4.24
N LEU A 115 6.91 -2.36 3.36
CA LEU A 115 6.93 -3.49 2.41
C LEU A 115 7.43 -3.07 1.02
N GLY A 116 7.35 -1.81 0.66
CA GLY A 116 7.77 -1.29 -0.64
C GLY A 116 9.14 -0.61 -0.60
N ALA A 117 9.18 0.63 -0.10
CA ALA A 117 10.36 1.48 -0.19
C ALA A 117 11.58 0.93 0.58
N PHE A 118 11.39 0.34 1.77
CA PHE A 118 12.48 -0.23 2.55
C PHE A 118 13.13 -1.45 1.86
N PRO A 119 12.39 -2.47 1.40
CA PRO A 119 12.97 -3.58 0.62
C PRO A 119 13.64 -3.10 -0.66
N PHE A 120 13.04 -2.17 -1.38
CA PHE A 120 13.67 -1.56 -2.55
C PHE A 120 15.01 -0.89 -2.19
N ALA A 121 15.05 -0.06 -1.14
CA ALA A 121 16.30 0.56 -0.70
C ALA A 121 17.36 -0.50 -0.32
N MET A 122 16.96 -1.56 0.39
CA MET A 122 17.86 -2.67 0.72
C MET A 122 18.44 -3.34 -0.52
N SER A 123 17.64 -3.47 -1.60
CA SER A 123 18.12 -4.05 -2.86
C SER A 123 19.24 -3.22 -3.51
N LEU A 124 19.19 -1.89 -3.39
CA LEU A 124 20.24 -1.01 -3.92
C LEU A 124 21.57 -1.15 -3.16
N PHE A 125 21.53 -1.56 -1.86
CA PHE A 125 22.73 -1.77 -1.07
C PHE A 125 23.34 -3.16 -1.28
N ASN A 126 22.51 -4.21 -1.37
CA ASN A 126 22.96 -5.61 -1.37
C ASN A 126 22.90 -6.29 -2.73
N GLY A 127 22.37 -5.62 -3.77
CA GLY A 127 22.23 -6.18 -5.12
C GLY A 127 21.24 -7.33 -5.25
N SER A 128 20.41 -7.61 -4.25
CA SER A 128 19.46 -8.72 -4.31
C SER A 128 18.27 -8.43 -5.22
N PHE A 129 18.13 -9.22 -6.27
CA PHE A 129 16.98 -9.15 -7.18
C PHE A 129 15.66 -9.47 -6.46
N GLY A 130 15.67 -10.41 -5.53
CA GLY A 130 14.48 -10.78 -4.73
C GLY A 130 13.97 -9.61 -3.88
N TRP A 131 14.86 -8.83 -3.23
CA TRP A 131 14.49 -7.63 -2.48
C TRP A 131 13.95 -6.52 -3.40
N TRP A 132 14.56 -6.32 -4.57
CA TRP A 132 14.06 -5.36 -5.55
C TRP A 132 12.64 -5.73 -6.01
N LEU A 133 12.43 -6.98 -6.40
CA LEU A 133 11.16 -7.47 -6.92
C LEU A 133 10.06 -7.39 -5.85
N PHE A 134 10.38 -7.75 -4.59
CA PHE A 134 9.47 -7.63 -3.45
C PHE A 134 9.05 -6.19 -3.21
N GLY A 135 10.02 -5.27 -3.15
CA GLY A 135 9.76 -3.84 -2.99
C GLY A 135 8.90 -3.27 -4.14
N TYR A 136 9.23 -3.62 -5.38
CA TYR A 136 8.46 -3.23 -6.55
C TYR A 136 7.00 -3.68 -6.44
N PHE A 137 6.75 -4.95 -6.11
CA PHE A 137 5.40 -5.48 -5.97
C PHE A 137 4.60 -4.75 -4.89
N TYR A 138 5.19 -4.47 -3.73
CA TYR A 138 4.47 -3.80 -2.64
C TYR A 138 4.31 -2.29 -2.85
N ILE A 139 5.16 -1.63 -3.64
CA ILE A 139 4.89 -0.26 -4.10
C ILE A 139 3.65 -0.24 -5.01
N ILE A 140 3.52 -1.23 -5.91
CA ILE A 140 2.33 -1.35 -6.77
C ILE A 140 1.09 -1.73 -5.96
N ALA A 141 1.21 -2.67 -5.01
CA ALA A 141 0.11 -3.08 -4.13
C ALA A 141 -0.45 -1.89 -3.33
N ALA A 142 0.41 -0.96 -2.89
CA ALA A 142 0.01 0.28 -2.25
C ALA A 142 -0.61 1.33 -3.21
N GLY A 143 -0.87 0.97 -4.48
CA GLY A 143 -1.46 1.88 -5.46
C GLY A 143 -2.82 2.45 -5.05
N GLY A 144 -3.67 1.65 -4.39
CA GLY A 144 -4.92 2.09 -3.79
C GLY A 144 -4.70 3.13 -2.69
N ASP A 145 -3.71 2.91 -1.83
CA ASP A 145 -3.34 3.84 -0.76
C ASP A 145 -2.84 5.17 -1.30
N LEU A 146 -2.05 5.14 -2.38
CA LEU A 146 -1.59 6.35 -3.06
C LEU A 146 -2.75 7.15 -3.66
N VAL A 147 -3.78 6.46 -4.18
CA VAL A 147 -5.02 7.10 -4.63
C VAL A 147 -5.75 7.74 -3.45
N ALA A 148 -5.88 7.02 -2.32
CA ALA A 148 -6.47 7.56 -1.09
C ALA A 148 -5.73 8.81 -0.59
N LEU A 149 -4.40 8.77 -0.55
CA LEU A 149 -3.55 9.89 -0.16
C LEU A 149 -3.76 11.11 -1.06
N LYS A 150 -3.89 10.89 -2.38
CA LYS A 150 -4.19 11.95 -3.34
C LYS A 150 -5.55 12.59 -3.09
N MET A 151 -6.57 11.80 -2.77
CA MET A 151 -7.91 12.30 -2.43
C MET A 151 -7.91 13.14 -1.15
N LEU A 152 -7.05 12.77 -0.19
CA LEU A 152 -6.92 13.50 1.08
C LEU A 152 -6.02 14.75 1.00
N LYS A 153 -5.34 14.99 -0.14
CA LYS A 153 -4.28 16.00 -0.25
C LYS A 153 -4.72 17.40 0.19
N GLU A 154 -5.92 17.82 -0.21
CA GLU A 154 -6.45 19.15 0.06
C GLU A 154 -7.04 19.32 1.48
N LEU A 155 -7.17 18.22 2.24
CA LEU A 155 -7.73 18.27 3.58
C LEU A 155 -6.65 18.61 4.60
N THR A 156 -7.00 19.47 5.59
CA THR A 156 -6.10 19.75 6.70
C THR A 156 -5.96 18.52 7.62
N GLY A 157 -4.78 18.29 8.17
CA GLY A 157 -4.48 17.10 9.00
C GLY A 157 -5.34 16.98 10.28
N HIS A 158 -5.99 18.08 10.71
CA HIS A 158 -6.86 18.11 11.90
C HIS A 158 -8.30 17.68 11.61
N ARG A 159 -8.77 17.78 10.37
CA ARG A 159 -10.08 17.28 9.97
C ARG A 159 -10.20 15.78 10.21
N LYS A 160 -11.41 15.31 10.36
CA LYS A 160 -11.70 13.88 10.52
C LYS A 160 -12.30 13.33 9.24
N VAL A 161 -11.96 12.09 8.95
CA VAL A 161 -12.56 11.31 7.86
C VAL A 161 -13.08 9.99 8.39
N LEU A 162 -14.06 9.46 7.71
CA LEU A 162 -14.63 8.13 7.93
C LEU A 162 -14.61 7.40 6.59
N ASP A 163 -14.12 6.17 6.57
CA ASP A 163 -14.10 5.37 5.34
C ASP A 163 -15.51 5.19 4.78
N HIS A 164 -15.61 5.28 3.45
CA HIS A 164 -16.85 4.99 2.76
C HIS A 164 -17.09 3.47 2.76
N PRO A 165 -18.31 2.97 3.10
CA PRO A 165 -18.56 1.55 3.30
C PRO A 165 -18.49 0.71 2.00
N GLU A 166 -18.72 1.31 0.82
CA GLU A 166 -18.87 0.58 -0.45
C GLU A 166 -17.96 1.08 -1.57
N LYS A 167 -17.33 2.25 -1.42
CA LYS A 167 -16.49 2.88 -2.45
C LYS A 167 -15.12 3.19 -1.89
N MET A 168 -14.17 3.37 -2.77
CA MET A 168 -12.92 3.99 -2.40
C MET A 168 -13.14 5.47 -2.11
N GLY A 169 -12.99 5.87 -0.84
CA GLY A 169 -13.24 7.25 -0.46
C GLY A 169 -13.62 7.45 0.99
N PHE A 170 -14.08 8.66 1.28
CA PHE A 170 -14.27 9.15 2.65
C PHE A 170 -15.49 10.04 2.77
N TYR A 171 -16.10 9.98 3.92
CA TYR A 171 -16.93 11.07 4.44
C TYR A 171 -16.05 12.02 5.25
N VAL A 172 -15.98 13.28 4.82
CA VAL A 172 -15.27 14.34 5.55
C VAL A 172 -16.20 14.91 6.61
N LEU A 173 -15.74 14.91 7.85
CA LEU A 173 -16.46 15.39 9.01
C LEU A 173 -15.89 16.75 9.40
N ASP A 174 -16.79 17.72 9.60
CA ASP A 174 -16.47 19.05 10.12
C ASP A 174 -16.14 19.04 11.60
#